data_f12ec502d4da09c2c983cf33ec414d15
#
_entry.id   f12ec502d4da09c2c983cf33ec414d15
#
_cell.length_a   1.000
_cell.length_b   1.000
_cell.length_c   1.000
_cell.angle_alpha   90.00
_cell.angle_beta   90.00
_cell.angle_gamma   90.00
#
_symmetry.space_group_name_H-M   'P 1'
#
loop_
_entity.id
_entity.type
_entity.pdbx_description
1 polymer ?
#
loop_
_entity_poly.entity_id
_entity_poly.type
_entity_poly.pdbx_seq_one_letter_code
_entity_poly.pdbx_strand_id
1 'polypeptide(L)'
;CKPRENVDALTSQEIIDIIREAGCTGMGGAGFPTHVKISSAVGKADTIIINGAECEPYITADHRLMLEHGEKIIGGVRFIMKALQLDHAYIGIEDNKMNAVNHLKELVGGAKAITVQALRTRYPQGAEKQLIQAITGREVPPGKLPADVGC
;
A
#
# COMPACT_ATOMS: atom_id res chain seq x y z
N CYS A 1 20.36 7.86 0.54
CA CYS A 1 19.71 8.61 -0.57
C CYS A 1 19.77 10.09 -0.27
N LYS A 2 20.11 10.91 -1.27
CA LYS A 2 20.03 12.37 -1.13
C LYS A 2 18.57 12.81 -1.30
N PRO A 3 18.05 13.73 -0.46
CA PRO A 3 16.71 14.30 -0.67
C PRO A 3 16.64 14.93 -2.07
N ARG A 4 15.53 14.73 -2.78
CA ARG A 4 15.28 15.38 -4.07
C ARG A 4 14.30 16.52 -3.88
N GLU A 5 14.64 17.69 -4.42
CA GLU A 5 13.90 18.93 -4.19
C GLU A 5 12.57 19.03 -4.95
N ASN A 6 12.38 18.26 -6.03
CA ASN A 6 11.17 18.33 -6.85
C ASN A 6 10.61 16.95 -7.20
N VAL A 7 9.91 16.35 -6.23
CA VAL A 7 9.27 15.04 -6.38
C VAL A 7 8.12 15.09 -7.40
N ASP A 8 7.47 16.24 -7.55
CA ASP A 8 6.33 16.39 -8.44
C ASP A 8 6.69 16.40 -9.93
N ALA A 9 7.96 16.65 -10.25
CA ALA A 9 8.45 16.61 -11.64
C ALA A 9 8.91 15.22 -12.10
N LEU A 10 8.99 14.21 -11.19
CA LEU A 10 9.47 12.87 -11.53
C LEU A 10 8.48 12.11 -12.41
N THR A 11 9.02 11.42 -13.39
CA THR A 11 8.28 10.45 -14.22
C THR A 11 8.09 9.13 -13.47
N SER A 12 7.15 8.28 -13.94
CA SER A 12 6.94 6.92 -13.41
C SER A 12 8.23 6.11 -13.39
N GLN A 13 9.01 6.15 -14.49
CA GLN A 13 10.25 5.40 -14.59
C GLN A 13 11.31 5.88 -13.59
N GLU A 14 11.47 7.19 -13.43
CA GLU A 14 12.42 7.73 -12.45
C GLU A 14 12.05 7.35 -11.02
N ILE A 15 10.76 7.29 -10.69
CA ILE A 15 10.29 6.82 -9.37
C ILE A 15 10.65 5.35 -9.16
N ILE A 16 10.41 4.50 -10.17
CA ILE A 16 10.75 3.06 -10.13
C ILE A 16 12.26 2.88 -9.94
N ASP A 17 13.07 3.65 -10.66
CA ASP A 17 14.52 3.58 -10.57
C ASP A 17 15.03 4.03 -9.18
N ILE A 18 14.44 5.07 -8.60
CA ILE A 18 14.74 5.50 -7.22
C ILE A 18 14.44 4.38 -6.21
N ILE A 19 13.28 3.72 -6.33
CA ILE A 19 12.88 2.63 -5.45
C ILE A 19 13.85 1.44 -5.59
N ARG A 20 14.30 1.15 -6.82
CA ARG A 20 15.30 0.11 -7.10
C ARG A 20 16.64 0.45 -6.46
N GLU A 21 17.16 1.66 -6.68
CA GLU A 21 18.42 2.12 -6.12
C GLU A 21 18.41 2.19 -4.59
N ALA A 22 17.26 2.51 -4.00
CA ALA A 22 17.07 2.50 -2.56
C ALA A 22 17.02 1.09 -1.96
N GLY A 23 16.95 0.04 -2.80
CA GLY A 23 16.89 -1.35 -2.34
C GLY A 23 15.60 -1.71 -1.62
N CYS A 24 14.49 -1.00 -1.90
CA CYS A 24 13.22 -1.25 -1.24
C CYS A 24 12.66 -2.63 -1.59
N THR A 25 12.32 -3.41 -0.57
CA THR A 25 11.71 -4.74 -0.69
C THR A 25 10.45 -4.84 0.16
N GLY A 26 9.58 -5.79 -0.17
CA GLY A 26 8.43 -6.11 0.66
C GLY A 26 8.87 -6.66 2.03
N MET A 27 8.24 -6.17 3.09
CA MET A 27 8.58 -6.53 4.48
C MET A 27 7.73 -7.69 5.04
N GLY A 28 6.87 -8.30 4.22
CA GLY A 28 6.02 -9.43 4.60
C GLY A 28 6.71 -10.80 4.59
N GLY A 29 8.05 -10.85 4.67
CA GLY A 29 8.84 -12.07 4.78
C GLY A 29 9.48 -12.57 3.49
N ALA A 30 8.84 -12.42 2.32
CA ALA A 30 9.39 -12.89 1.04
C ALA A 30 10.50 -11.99 0.47
N GLY A 31 10.67 -10.77 0.97
CA GLY A 31 11.69 -9.84 0.49
C GLY A 31 11.55 -9.47 -0.98
N PHE A 32 10.33 -9.52 -1.54
CA PHE A 32 10.11 -9.28 -2.97
C PHE A 32 10.46 -7.83 -3.34
N PRO A 33 11.23 -7.59 -4.41
CA PRO A 33 11.66 -6.25 -4.77
C PRO A 33 10.47 -5.35 -5.15
N THR A 34 10.32 -4.22 -4.45
CA THR A 34 9.18 -3.31 -4.62
C THR A 34 9.15 -2.71 -6.03
N HIS A 35 10.31 -2.37 -6.61
CA HIS A 35 10.38 -1.84 -7.97
C HIS A 35 9.86 -2.81 -9.04
N VAL A 36 10.05 -4.14 -8.84
CA VAL A 36 9.52 -5.17 -9.74
C VAL A 36 8.00 -5.24 -9.65
N LYS A 37 7.47 -5.19 -8.40
CA LYS A 37 6.02 -5.17 -8.17
C LYS A 37 5.37 -3.97 -8.87
N ILE A 38 5.91 -2.76 -8.68
CA ILE A 38 5.39 -1.54 -9.29
C ILE A 38 5.51 -1.61 -10.82
N SER A 39 6.67 -1.99 -11.36
CA SER A 39 6.86 -2.10 -12.83
C SER A 39 5.88 -3.06 -13.48
N SER A 40 5.57 -4.19 -12.83
CA SER A 40 4.62 -5.18 -13.36
C SER A 40 3.17 -4.69 -13.36
N ALA A 41 2.86 -3.69 -12.55
CA ALA A 41 1.53 -3.11 -12.40
C ALA A 41 1.28 -1.90 -13.32
N VAL A 42 2.33 -1.27 -13.86
CA VAL A 42 2.19 -0.12 -14.78
C VAL A 42 1.33 -0.49 -15.97
N GLY A 43 0.27 0.27 -16.22
CA GLY A 43 -0.68 0.07 -17.31
C GLY A 43 -1.61 -1.15 -17.17
N LYS A 44 -1.54 -1.88 -16.04
CA LYS A 44 -2.39 -3.04 -15.75
C LYS A 44 -3.27 -2.82 -14.52
N ALA A 45 -2.69 -2.26 -13.46
CA ALA A 45 -3.43 -1.98 -12.24
C ALA A 45 -4.31 -0.73 -12.41
N ASP A 46 -5.50 -0.79 -11.86
CA ASP A 46 -6.42 0.34 -11.68
C ASP A 46 -6.61 0.71 -10.20
N THR A 47 -6.11 -0.11 -9.30
CA THR A 47 -6.29 0.03 -7.86
C THR A 47 -5.01 -0.26 -7.10
N ILE A 48 -4.67 0.60 -6.14
CA ILE A 48 -3.57 0.38 -5.18
C ILE A 48 -4.19 0.00 -3.84
N ILE A 49 -3.67 -1.07 -3.23
CA ILE A 49 -4.05 -1.48 -1.88
C ILE A 49 -2.79 -1.54 -1.02
N ILE A 50 -2.75 -0.72 0.01
CA ILE A 50 -1.72 -0.77 1.04
C ILE A 50 -2.20 -1.70 2.14
N ASN A 51 -1.44 -2.73 2.38
CA ASN A 51 -1.75 -3.74 3.39
C ASN A 51 -1.29 -3.26 4.77
N GLY A 52 -2.23 -2.76 5.56
CA GLY A 52 -2.08 -2.44 6.98
C GLY A 52 -2.82 -3.44 7.88
N ALA A 53 -3.26 -4.57 7.33
CA ALA A 53 -3.93 -5.63 8.09
C ALA A 53 -2.88 -6.56 8.73
N GLU A 54 -2.36 -6.13 9.88
CA GLU A 54 -1.38 -6.85 10.69
C GLU A 54 -2.10 -7.93 11.52
N CYS A 55 -2.38 -9.07 10.88
CA CYS A 55 -3.20 -10.14 11.46
C CYS A 55 -2.39 -11.18 12.24
N GLU A 56 -1.05 -11.15 12.19
CA GLU A 56 -0.20 -12.09 12.90
C GLU A 56 -0.21 -11.82 14.41
N PRO A 57 -0.47 -12.83 15.25
CA PRO A 57 -0.50 -12.66 16.71
C PRO A 57 0.82 -12.11 17.27
N TYR A 58 0.74 -11.23 18.26
CA TYR A 58 1.87 -10.60 18.96
C TYR A 58 2.73 -9.64 18.14
N ILE A 59 2.45 -9.43 16.86
CA ILE A 59 3.14 -8.43 16.03
C ILE A 59 2.36 -7.11 16.10
N THR A 60 3.08 -6.01 16.32
CA THR A 60 2.53 -4.65 16.41
C THR A 60 3.40 -3.61 15.69
N ALA A 61 4.26 -4.06 14.78
CA ALA A 61 5.19 -3.20 14.06
C ALA A 61 4.46 -2.22 13.13
N ASP A 62 3.52 -2.72 12.33
CA ASP A 62 2.75 -1.89 11.39
C ASP A 62 1.81 -0.95 12.13
N HIS A 63 1.17 -1.41 13.21
CA HIS A 63 0.33 -0.59 14.07
C HIS A 63 1.12 0.60 14.63
N ARG A 64 2.31 0.37 15.17
CA ARG A 64 3.18 1.43 15.68
C ARG A 64 3.64 2.37 14.58
N LEU A 65 4.03 1.83 13.43
CA LEU A 65 4.45 2.61 12.27
C LEU A 65 3.34 3.56 11.77
N MET A 66 2.09 3.07 11.72
CA MET A 66 0.94 3.88 11.34
C MET A 66 0.69 5.04 12.30
N LEU A 67 0.88 4.82 13.60
CA LEU A 67 0.70 5.87 14.62
C LEU A 67 1.87 6.85 14.68
N GLU A 68 3.10 6.38 14.55
CA GLU A 68 4.31 7.20 14.74
C GLU A 68 4.77 7.89 13.45
N HIS A 69 4.49 7.31 12.30
CA HIS A 69 4.98 7.78 11.00
C HIS A 69 3.88 7.83 9.92
N GLY A 70 2.62 8.08 10.32
CA GLY A 70 1.48 8.12 9.41
C GLY A 70 1.66 9.05 8.23
N GLU A 71 2.24 10.24 8.42
CA GLU A 71 2.53 11.19 7.34
C GLU A 71 3.49 10.61 6.28
N LYS A 72 4.50 9.86 6.71
CA LYS A 72 5.44 9.21 5.79
C LYS A 72 4.75 8.10 5.00
N ILE A 73 3.84 7.37 5.63
CA ILE A 73 3.02 6.35 4.95
C ILE A 73 2.18 7.01 3.86
N ILE A 74 1.43 8.05 4.18
CA ILE A 74 0.61 8.78 3.21
C ILE A 74 1.45 9.36 2.07
N GLY A 75 2.63 9.92 2.40
CA GLY A 75 3.59 10.39 1.40
C GLY A 75 4.05 9.27 0.46
N GLY A 76 4.39 8.08 1.00
CA GLY A 76 4.76 6.90 0.24
C GLY A 76 3.64 6.41 -0.67
N VAL A 77 2.39 6.40 -0.18
CA VAL A 77 1.21 6.01 -0.98
C VAL A 77 1.06 6.95 -2.18
N ARG A 78 1.11 8.27 -1.97
CA ARG A 78 1.03 9.26 -3.05
C ARG A 78 2.16 9.08 -4.08
N PHE A 79 3.35 8.72 -3.62
CA PHE A 79 4.49 8.47 -4.49
C PHE A 79 4.28 7.25 -5.39
N ILE A 80 3.71 6.17 -4.85
CA ILE A 80 3.34 4.97 -5.63
C ILE A 80 2.18 5.25 -6.57
N MET A 81 1.15 5.99 -6.12
CA MET A 81 0.05 6.43 -6.97
C MET A 81 0.56 7.16 -8.21
N LYS A 82 1.50 8.07 -8.02
CA LYS A 82 2.14 8.79 -9.11
C LYS A 82 2.92 7.86 -10.06
N ALA A 83 3.69 6.92 -9.51
CA ALA A 83 4.44 5.95 -10.31
C ALA A 83 3.53 5.10 -11.21
N LEU A 84 2.36 4.74 -10.71
CA LEU A 84 1.36 3.95 -11.43
C LEU A 84 0.34 4.79 -12.22
N GLN A 85 0.40 6.13 -12.10
CA GLN A 85 -0.55 7.07 -12.70
C GLN A 85 -2.01 6.78 -12.29
N LEU A 86 -2.23 6.49 -11.00
CA LEU A 86 -3.53 6.18 -10.44
C LEU A 86 -4.01 7.29 -9.51
N ASP A 87 -5.29 7.58 -9.57
CA ASP A 87 -5.93 8.67 -8.80
C ASP A 87 -6.50 8.20 -7.46
N HIS A 88 -6.49 6.88 -7.23
CA HIS A 88 -7.08 6.31 -6.02
C HIS A 88 -6.27 5.17 -5.42
N ALA A 89 -6.21 5.15 -4.08
CA ALA A 89 -5.58 4.08 -3.31
C ALA A 89 -6.41 3.74 -2.07
N TYR A 90 -6.32 2.50 -1.61
CA TYR A 90 -6.89 2.03 -0.35
C TYR A 90 -5.78 1.70 0.65
N ILE A 91 -6.05 1.95 1.94
CA ILE A 91 -5.26 1.44 3.05
C ILE A 91 -6.19 0.57 3.88
N GLY A 92 -5.98 -0.74 3.88
CA GLY A 92 -6.78 -1.69 4.65
C GLY A 92 -6.16 -1.94 6.02
N ILE A 93 -6.92 -1.70 7.11
CA ILE A 93 -6.47 -1.86 8.50
C ILE A 93 -7.54 -2.62 9.26
N GLU A 94 -7.16 -3.55 10.14
CA GLU A 94 -8.13 -4.27 10.94
C GLU A 94 -8.82 -3.39 11.99
N ASP A 95 -10.10 -3.68 12.27
CA ASP A 95 -10.96 -2.90 13.18
C ASP A 95 -10.56 -2.98 14.67
N ASN A 96 -9.65 -3.90 15.03
CA ASN A 96 -9.00 -3.89 16.35
C ASN A 96 -7.95 -2.78 16.53
N LYS A 97 -7.67 -2.00 15.46
CA LYS A 97 -6.68 -0.90 15.43
C LYS A 97 -7.35 0.43 15.03
N MET A 98 -8.55 0.71 15.56
CA MET A 98 -9.33 1.91 15.19
C MET A 98 -8.60 3.23 15.46
N ASN A 99 -7.68 3.28 16.41
CA ASN A 99 -6.83 4.45 16.65
C ASN A 99 -5.93 4.75 15.42
N ALA A 100 -5.34 3.73 14.79
CA ALA A 100 -4.56 3.91 13.56
C ALA A 100 -5.45 4.27 12.37
N VAL A 101 -6.64 3.64 12.26
CA VAL A 101 -7.63 3.98 11.23
C VAL A 101 -8.00 5.47 11.31
N ASN A 102 -8.35 5.95 12.50
CA ASN A 102 -8.76 7.33 12.71
C ASN A 102 -7.60 8.30 12.46
N HIS A 103 -6.42 7.99 12.98
CA HIS A 103 -5.21 8.80 12.77
C HIS A 103 -4.89 8.97 11.28
N LEU A 104 -4.86 7.88 10.51
CA LEU A 104 -4.59 7.99 9.06
C LEU A 104 -5.72 8.70 8.30
N LYS A 105 -6.98 8.54 8.70
CA LYS A 105 -8.11 9.31 8.13
C LYS A 105 -7.94 10.81 8.35
N GLU A 106 -7.52 11.23 9.53
CA GLU A 106 -7.23 12.64 9.85
C GLU A 106 -6.10 13.18 8.96
N LEU A 107 -5.01 12.42 8.81
CA LEU A 107 -3.87 12.79 7.96
C LEU A 107 -4.23 12.88 6.47
N VAL A 108 -5.12 12.03 5.98
CA VAL A 108 -5.63 12.10 4.60
C VAL A 108 -6.48 13.35 4.38
N GLY A 109 -7.14 13.87 5.44
CA GLY A 109 -7.79 15.18 5.41
C GLY A 109 -8.96 15.31 4.44
N GLY A 110 -9.75 14.25 4.22
CA GLY A 110 -10.92 14.29 3.34
C GLY A 110 -10.59 14.31 1.83
N ALA A 111 -9.33 14.21 1.45
CA ALA A 111 -8.95 14.03 0.05
C ALA A 111 -9.45 12.66 -0.43
N LYS A 112 -10.28 12.64 -1.49
CA LYS A 112 -10.88 11.40 -2.01
C LYS A 112 -9.87 10.43 -2.63
N ALA A 113 -8.62 10.85 -2.80
CA ALA A 113 -7.58 10.07 -3.45
C ALA A 113 -7.11 8.84 -2.63
N ILE A 114 -7.22 8.89 -1.30
CA ILE A 114 -6.82 7.77 -0.43
C ILE A 114 -7.97 7.43 0.51
N THR A 115 -8.43 6.19 0.47
CA THR A 115 -9.46 5.67 1.38
C THR A 115 -8.83 4.79 2.44
N VAL A 116 -8.97 5.16 3.71
CA VAL A 116 -8.60 4.30 4.84
C VAL A 116 -9.81 3.47 5.24
N GLN A 117 -9.75 2.16 5.01
CA GLN A 117 -10.85 1.22 5.23
C GLN A 117 -10.58 0.33 6.43
N ALA A 118 -11.50 0.34 7.39
CA ALA A 118 -11.50 -0.63 8.47
C ALA A 118 -11.99 -1.99 7.96
N LEU A 119 -11.25 -3.04 8.27
CA LEU A 119 -11.53 -4.42 7.89
C LEU A 119 -11.83 -5.24 9.14
N ARG A 120 -12.68 -6.24 9.01
CA ARG A 120 -12.95 -7.14 10.13
C ARG A 120 -11.68 -7.88 10.57
N THR A 121 -11.37 -7.82 11.84
CA THR A 121 -10.27 -8.57 12.45
C THR A 121 -10.51 -10.07 12.31
N ARG A 122 -9.64 -10.75 11.60
CA ARG A 122 -9.62 -12.22 11.44
C ARG A 122 -8.28 -12.68 10.88
N TYR A 123 -7.90 -13.92 11.16
CA TYR A 123 -6.73 -14.54 10.53
C TYR A 123 -7.17 -15.35 9.31
N PRO A 124 -6.52 -15.22 8.14
CA PRO A 124 -5.41 -14.31 7.78
C PRO A 124 -5.89 -13.10 6.94
N GLN A 125 -6.47 -12.07 7.56
CA GLN A 125 -7.00 -10.89 6.86
C GLN A 125 -5.92 -10.14 6.06
N GLY A 126 -4.65 -10.20 6.50
CA GLY A 126 -3.50 -9.61 5.81
C GLY A 126 -2.97 -10.44 4.64
N ALA A 127 -3.51 -11.62 4.36
CA ALA A 127 -3.18 -12.36 3.15
C ALA A 127 -3.64 -11.57 1.91
N GLU A 128 -2.73 -11.31 0.95
CA GLU A 128 -2.97 -10.37 -0.15
C GLU A 128 -4.25 -10.66 -0.94
N LYS A 129 -4.56 -11.92 -1.22
CA LYS A 129 -5.77 -12.30 -1.97
C LYS A 129 -7.05 -12.03 -1.18
N GLN A 130 -7.03 -12.26 0.13
CA GLN A 130 -8.17 -11.96 1.00
C GLN A 130 -8.36 -10.46 1.18
N LEU A 131 -7.27 -9.71 1.31
CA LEU A 131 -7.31 -8.26 1.38
C LEU A 131 -7.90 -7.64 0.11
N ILE A 132 -7.47 -8.10 -1.06
CA ILE A 132 -8.02 -7.66 -2.35
C ILE A 132 -9.52 -7.91 -2.42
N GLN A 133 -9.97 -9.13 -2.09
CA GLN A 133 -11.39 -9.46 -2.09
C GLN A 133 -12.18 -8.61 -1.10
N ALA A 134 -11.65 -8.41 0.12
CA ALA A 134 -12.33 -7.63 1.16
C ALA A 134 -12.52 -6.15 0.77
N ILE A 135 -11.60 -5.57 0.02
CA ILE A 135 -11.64 -4.16 -0.37
C ILE A 135 -12.35 -3.96 -1.70
N THR A 136 -12.09 -4.80 -2.70
CA THR A 136 -12.54 -4.58 -4.09
C THR A 136 -13.64 -5.53 -4.54
N GLY A 137 -13.87 -6.62 -3.80
CA GLY A 137 -14.74 -7.73 -4.24
C GLY A 137 -14.14 -8.62 -5.33
N ARG A 138 -12.92 -8.31 -5.81
CA ARG A 138 -12.24 -9.10 -6.85
C ARG A 138 -11.60 -10.35 -6.25
N GLU A 139 -11.63 -11.44 -7.00
CA GLU A 139 -10.95 -12.67 -6.64
C GLU A 139 -9.69 -12.86 -7.48
N VAL A 140 -8.58 -13.18 -6.82
CA VAL A 140 -7.32 -13.53 -7.49
C VAL A 140 -7.28 -15.04 -7.69
N PRO A 141 -7.45 -15.56 -8.93
CA PRO A 141 -7.48 -16.99 -9.19
C PRO A 141 -6.19 -17.73 -8.78
N PRO A 142 -6.21 -19.03 -8.61
CA PRO A 142 -5.00 -19.83 -8.37
C PRO A 142 -3.97 -19.60 -9.48
N GLY A 143 -2.70 -19.39 -9.09
CA GLY A 143 -1.59 -19.14 -10.03
C GLY A 143 -1.53 -17.72 -10.61
N LYS A 144 -2.50 -16.84 -10.28
CA LYS A 144 -2.51 -15.44 -10.70
C LYS A 144 -1.97 -14.51 -9.62
N LEU A 145 -1.46 -13.37 -10.07
CA LEU A 145 -0.94 -12.28 -9.23
C LEU A 145 -1.98 -11.15 -9.09
N PRO A 146 -1.85 -10.28 -8.07
CA PRO A 146 -2.72 -9.12 -7.91
C PRO A 146 -2.86 -8.25 -9.17
N ALA A 147 -1.77 -8.01 -9.88
CA ALA A 147 -1.78 -7.24 -11.13
C ALA A 147 -2.63 -7.87 -12.24
N ASP A 148 -2.89 -9.18 -12.22
CA ASP A 148 -3.75 -9.85 -13.20
C ASP A 148 -5.25 -9.55 -12.98
N VAL A 149 -5.59 -9.01 -11.80
CA VAL A 149 -6.95 -8.56 -11.45
C VAL A 149 -7.03 -7.06 -11.22
N GLY A 150 -6.02 -6.32 -11.67
CA GLY A 150 -6.00 -4.86 -11.61
C GLY A 150 -5.56 -4.26 -10.26
N CYS A 151 -4.91 -5.03 -9.37
CA CYS A 151 -4.47 -4.57 -8.05
C CYS A 151 -2.95 -4.58 -7.89
#